data_46c3efa0e729e4de7b6f8c1de4118aa8
#
_entry.id   46c3efa0e729e4de7b6f8c1de4118aa8
#
_cell.length_a   1.000
_cell.length_b   1.000
_cell.length_c   1.000
_cell.angle_alpha   90.00
_cell.angle_beta   90.00
_cell.angle_gamma   90.00
#
_symmetry.space_group_name_H-M   'P 1'
#
loop_
_entity.id
_entity.type
_entity.pdbx_description
1 polymer ?
#
loop_
_entity_poly.entity_id
_entity_poly.type
_entity_poly.pdbx_seq_one_letter_code
_entity_poly.pdbx_strand_id
1 'polypeptide(L)'
;MNFSYLQLPKLPLELEQLCLKNIDLIDVDPRLNELNKKEGIGHSITYIPQLVKEWILVNILQPNFNPIPQEMLTKTMLHVSHYIKHTEGTGVHPTHIDYGRNYAINYIIETGGDNVKTFWTGDDNTTVIEEVKIEERRWHVLKVNPTWHGVTGIKLGKLRSIISICLSPTDLENFNATEYFRSLL
;
A
#
# COMPACT_ATOMS: atom_id res chain seq x y z
N MET A 1 12.19 1.05 -12.92
CA MET A 1 12.32 0.96 -11.44
C MET A 1 10.92 0.84 -10.89
N ASN A 2 10.65 -0.19 -10.09
CA ASN A 2 9.31 -0.45 -9.59
C ASN A 2 9.11 0.01 -8.13
N PHE A 3 10.19 0.46 -7.48
CA PHE A 3 10.22 0.82 -6.07
C PHE A 3 11.20 1.96 -5.78
N SER A 4 10.82 2.88 -4.87
CA SER A 4 11.71 3.89 -4.29
C SER A 4 11.25 4.32 -2.90
N TYR A 5 12.19 4.57 -1.98
CA TYR A 5 11.87 5.23 -0.71
C TYR A 5 11.67 6.74 -0.91
N LEU A 6 10.72 7.28 -0.14
CA LEU A 6 10.40 8.71 -0.13
C LEU A 6 10.97 9.37 1.13
N GLN A 7 11.52 10.58 0.97
CA GLN A 7 12.01 11.40 2.07
C GLN A 7 10.85 12.22 2.68
N LEU A 8 9.93 11.52 3.32
CA LEU A 8 8.74 12.09 3.94
C LEU A 8 8.77 11.88 5.46
N PRO A 9 8.10 12.75 6.25
CA PRO A 9 8.06 12.60 7.69
C PRO A 9 7.37 11.30 8.11
N LYS A 10 7.92 10.64 9.12
CA LYS A 10 7.31 9.43 9.69
C LYS A 10 6.00 9.76 10.37
N LEU A 11 5.04 8.85 10.26
CA LEU A 11 3.80 8.93 11.02
C LEU A 11 4.10 8.85 12.53
N PRO A 12 3.49 9.71 13.37
CA PRO A 12 3.57 9.57 14.81
C PRO A 12 3.07 8.20 15.30
N LEU A 13 3.71 7.65 16.34
CA LEU A 13 3.39 6.31 16.84
C LEU A 13 1.93 6.17 17.28
N GLU A 14 1.37 7.22 17.88
CA GLU A 14 -0.02 7.26 18.33
C GLU A 14 -1.00 7.10 17.16
N LEU A 15 -0.65 7.68 16.00
CA LEU A 15 -1.45 7.59 14.79
C LEU A 15 -1.30 6.22 14.12
N GLU A 16 -0.11 5.59 14.17
CA GLU A 16 0.07 4.20 13.74
C GLU A 16 -0.84 3.27 14.57
N GLN A 17 -0.88 3.46 15.89
CA GLN A 17 -1.73 2.68 16.80
C GLN A 17 -3.23 2.85 16.51
N LEU A 18 -3.67 4.04 16.07
CA LEU A 18 -5.05 4.24 15.63
C LEU A 18 -5.39 3.41 14.40
N CYS A 19 -4.47 3.32 13.43
CA CYS A 19 -4.66 2.47 12.24
C CYS A 19 -4.78 0.98 12.60
N LEU A 20 -3.97 0.51 13.56
CA LEU A 20 -3.99 -0.89 13.98
C LEU A 20 -5.26 -1.27 14.78
N LYS A 21 -5.91 -0.30 15.41
CA LYS A 21 -7.15 -0.48 16.18
C LYS A 21 -8.41 -0.26 15.36
N ASN A 22 -8.30 0.29 14.15
CA ASN A 22 -9.44 0.58 13.31
C ASN A 22 -10.04 -0.71 12.73
N ILE A 23 -11.34 -0.91 12.96
CA ILE A 23 -12.10 -2.07 12.51
C ILE A 23 -13.16 -1.74 11.46
N ASP A 24 -13.26 -0.49 11.04
CA ASP A 24 -14.24 -0.06 10.03
C ASP A 24 -13.84 -0.61 8.66
N LEU A 25 -14.45 -1.72 8.28
CA LEU A 25 -14.12 -2.45 7.07
C LEU A 25 -14.67 -1.76 5.81
N ILE A 26 -13.89 -1.86 4.74
CA ILE A 26 -14.30 -1.58 3.36
C ILE A 26 -14.37 -2.93 2.64
N ASP A 27 -15.34 -3.09 1.75
CA ASP A 27 -15.45 -4.30 0.93
C ASP A 27 -14.20 -4.48 0.05
N VAL A 28 -13.60 -5.67 0.14
CA VAL A 28 -12.46 -6.07 -0.68
C VAL A 28 -12.97 -6.77 -1.93
N ASP A 29 -12.29 -6.60 -3.06
CA ASP A 29 -12.61 -7.32 -4.31
C ASP A 29 -12.73 -8.84 -4.01
N PRO A 30 -13.89 -9.45 -4.26
CA PRO A 30 -14.11 -10.87 -3.94
C PRO A 30 -13.10 -11.80 -4.59
N ARG A 31 -12.61 -11.48 -5.81
CA ARG A 31 -11.61 -12.30 -6.53
C ARG A 31 -10.27 -12.31 -5.80
N LEU A 32 -9.80 -11.13 -5.35
CA LEU A 32 -8.57 -11.00 -4.58
C LEU A 32 -8.70 -11.70 -3.23
N ASN A 33 -9.87 -11.61 -2.61
CA ASN A 33 -10.15 -12.28 -1.35
C ASN A 33 -10.10 -13.81 -1.49
N GLU A 34 -10.66 -14.39 -2.56
CA GLU A 34 -10.58 -15.82 -2.85
C GLU A 34 -9.15 -16.30 -3.12
N LEU A 35 -8.34 -15.52 -3.84
CA LEU A 35 -6.92 -15.83 -4.05
C LEU A 35 -6.15 -15.83 -2.72
N ASN A 36 -6.35 -14.82 -1.89
CA ASN A 36 -5.72 -14.74 -0.57
C ASN A 36 -6.09 -15.92 0.34
N LYS A 37 -7.37 -16.33 0.34
CA LYS A 37 -7.83 -17.48 1.13
C LYS A 37 -7.11 -18.78 0.74
N LYS A 38 -6.83 -19.02 -0.56
CA LYS A 38 -6.08 -20.19 -1.02
C LYS A 38 -4.66 -20.21 -0.46
N GLU A 39 -4.06 -19.05 -0.25
CA GLU A 39 -2.72 -18.88 0.35
C GLU A 39 -2.74 -18.79 1.89
N GLY A 40 -3.90 -19.00 2.50
CA GLY A 40 -4.08 -18.92 3.95
C GLY A 40 -3.99 -17.52 4.52
N ILE A 41 -4.21 -16.48 3.71
CA ILE A 41 -4.14 -15.07 4.10
C ILE A 41 -5.55 -14.48 4.21
N GLY A 42 -5.87 -13.93 5.38
CA GLY A 42 -6.97 -13.00 5.55
C GLY A 42 -6.55 -11.61 5.11
N HIS A 43 -7.34 -10.98 4.25
CA HIS A 43 -7.13 -9.60 3.82
C HIS A 43 -8.35 -8.76 4.17
N SER A 44 -8.12 -7.62 4.78
CA SER A 44 -9.15 -6.61 5.05
C SER A 44 -8.63 -5.22 4.71
N ILE A 45 -9.54 -4.35 4.29
CA ILE A 45 -9.27 -2.94 4.08
C ILE A 45 -10.15 -2.15 5.05
N THR A 46 -9.58 -1.17 5.72
CA THR A 46 -10.30 -0.29 6.63
C THR A 46 -10.18 1.17 6.20
N TYR A 47 -11.18 1.98 6.59
CA TYR A 47 -11.08 3.42 6.44
C TYR A 47 -9.93 3.93 7.30
N ILE A 48 -9.22 4.91 6.78
CA ILE A 48 -8.18 5.57 7.58
C ILE A 48 -8.84 6.42 8.69
N PRO A 49 -8.36 6.33 9.94
CA PRO A 49 -8.88 7.17 11.01
C PRO A 49 -8.74 8.67 10.68
N GLN A 50 -9.73 9.48 11.08
CA GLN A 50 -9.80 10.90 10.71
C GLN A 50 -8.53 11.67 11.08
N LEU A 51 -7.99 11.47 12.28
CA LEU A 51 -6.75 12.13 12.72
C LEU A 51 -5.53 11.76 11.85
N VAL A 52 -5.47 10.51 11.40
CA VAL A 52 -4.40 10.04 10.49
C VAL A 52 -4.56 10.68 9.11
N LYS A 53 -5.80 10.75 8.61
CA LYS A 53 -6.13 11.40 7.35
C LYS A 53 -5.72 12.87 7.36
N GLU A 54 -6.05 13.61 8.42
CA GLU A 54 -5.68 15.01 8.60
C GLU A 54 -4.16 15.20 8.65
N TRP A 55 -3.48 14.32 9.38
CA TRP A 55 -2.02 14.36 9.45
C TRP A 55 -1.37 14.13 8.08
N ILE A 56 -1.84 13.12 7.33
CA ILE A 56 -1.34 12.82 5.97
C ILE A 56 -1.62 14.01 5.04
N LEU A 57 -2.81 14.60 5.13
CA LEU A 57 -3.17 15.77 4.33
C LEU A 57 -2.17 16.91 4.54
N VAL A 58 -1.90 17.27 5.79
CA VAL A 58 -1.06 18.42 6.14
C VAL A 58 0.43 18.15 5.89
N ASN A 59 0.92 16.96 6.22
CA ASN A 59 2.35 16.69 6.25
C ASN A 59 2.88 15.96 4.99
N ILE A 60 1.99 15.31 4.23
CA ILE A 60 2.37 14.56 3.04
C ILE A 60 1.78 15.18 1.78
N LEU A 61 0.45 15.35 1.74
CA LEU A 61 -0.20 15.74 0.50
C LEU A 61 -0.05 17.22 0.18
N GLN A 62 -0.40 18.11 1.11
CA GLN A 62 -0.33 19.56 0.87
C GLN A 62 1.07 20.07 0.50
N PRO A 63 2.18 19.60 1.13
CA PRO A 63 3.50 20.04 0.75
C PRO A 63 3.97 19.56 -0.62
N ASN A 64 3.42 18.43 -1.11
CA ASN A 64 3.91 17.74 -2.30
C ASN A 64 2.96 17.77 -3.49
N PHE A 65 1.69 18.11 -3.26
CA PHE A 65 0.66 18.20 -4.29
C PHE A 65 -0.13 19.50 -4.14
N ASN A 66 -0.25 20.29 -5.19
CA ASN A 66 -1.02 21.53 -5.16
C ASN A 66 -1.68 21.83 -6.53
N PRO A 67 -3.00 22.03 -6.61
CA PRO A 67 -4.00 21.87 -5.55
C PRO A 67 -4.32 20.39 -5.27
N ILE A 68 -4.83 20.09 -4.07
CA ILE A 68 -5.37 18.76 -3.75
C ILE A 68 -6.89 18.84 -3.92
N PRO A 69 -7.47 18.17 -4.92
CA PRO A 69 -8.92 18.08 -5.03
C PRO A 69 -9.52 17.35 -3.82
N GLN A 70 -10.70 17.81 -3.40
CA GLN A 70 -11.41 17.24 -2.26
C GLN A 70 -11.73 15.75 -2.46
N GLU A 71 -11.94 15.32 -3.70
CA GLU A 71 -12.19 13.94 -4.09
C GLU A 71 -11.00 13.00 -3.83
N MET A 72 -9.77 13.50 -3.78
CA MET A 72 -8.61 12.69 -3.36
C MET A 72 -8.70 12.19 -1.92
N LEU A 73 -9.51 12.84 -1.12
CA LEU A 73 -9.73 12.43 0.25
C LEU A 73 -10.80 11.34 0.39
N THR A 74 -11.13 10.68 -0.72
CA THR A 74 -12.11 9.60 -0.73
C THR A 74 -11.55 8.32 -0.10
N LYS A 75 -12.47 7.45 0.29
CA LYS A 75 -12.19 6.19 0.97
C LYS A 75 -11.35 5.20 0.15
N THR A 76 -11.42 5.29 -1.18
CA THR A 76 -10.71 4.40 -2.10
C THR A 76 -9.27 4.83 -2.35
N MET A 77 -8.97 6.11 -2.16
CA MET A 77 -7.64 6.67 -2.42
C MET A 77 -6.74 6.67 -1.19
N LEU A 78 -7.32 6.63 0.00
CA LEU A 78 -6.60 6.65 1.26
C LEU A 78 -7.20 5.62 2.22
N HIS A 79 -6.51 4.51 2.43
CA HIS A 79 -7.00 3.40 3.24
C HIS A 79 -5.88 2.69 4.00
N VAL A 80 -6.24 1.80 4.92
CA VAL A 80 -5.34 0.87 5.59
C VAL A 80 -5.67 -0.55 5.14
N SER A 81 -4.67 -1.26 4.62
CA SER A 81 -4.77 -2.68 4.28
C SER A 81 -4.13 -3.53 5.37
N HIS A 82 -4.82 -4.57 5.79
CA HIS A 82 -4.36 -5.54 6.77
C HIS A 82 -4.33 -6.94 6.18
N TYR A 83 -3.22 -7.64 6.37
CA TYR A 83 -3.03 -9.02 5.95
C TYR A 83 -2.60 -9.85 7.14
N ILE A 84 -3.29 -10.95 7.42
CA ILE A 84 -2.94 -11.89 8.48
C ILE A 84 -2.90 -13.28 7.89
N LYS A 85 -1.76 -13.98 8.06
CA LYS A 85 -1.67 -15.39 7.70
C LYS A 85 -2.30 -16.24 8.81
N HIS A 86 -3.35 -16.98 8.48
CA HIS A 86 -4.13 -17.76 9.43
C HIS A 86 -3.77 -19.25 9.43
N THR A 87 -3.32 -19.78 8.30
CA THR A 87 -3.02 -21.22 8.13
C THR A 87 -1.64 -21.44 7.58
N GLU A 88 -1.13 -22.67 7.66
CA GLU A 88 0.08 -23.05 6.96
C GLU A 88 -0.10 -22.89 5.45
N GLY A 89 0.93 -22.45 4.79
CA GLY A 89 0.93 -22.13 3.36
C GLY A 89 2.15 -21.30 3.00
N THR A 90 2.25 -20.86 1.76
CA THR A 90 3.40 -20.09 1.26
C THR A 90 3.55 -18.72 1.90
N GLY A 91 2.46 -18.15 2.45
CA GLY A 91 2.45 -16.78 2.94
C GLY A 91 2.62 -15.74 1.83
N VAL A 92 2.24 -16.10 0.63
CA VAL A 92 2.28 -15.22 -0.56
C VAL A 92 0.95 -14.53 -0.72
N HIS A 93 0.95 -13.20 -0.71
CA HIS A 93 -0.14 -12.43 -1.27
C HIS A 93 0.00 -12.49 -2.80
N PRO A 94 -0.97 -13.09 -3.51
CA PRO A 94 -0.83 -13.43 -4.93
C PRO A 94 -0.51 -12.24 -5.80
N THR A 95 0.17 -12.50 -6.92
CA THR A 95 0.44 -11.49 -7.94
C THR A 95 -0.85 -10.94 -8.52
N HIS A 96 -0.92 -9.63 -8.65
CA HIS A 96 -2.05 -8.89 -9.20
C HIS A 96 -1.58 -7.58 -9.82
N ILE A 97 -2.48 -6.95 -10.57
CA ILE A 97 -2.34 -5.60 -11.08
C ILE A 97 -3.42 -4.75 -10.41
N ASP A 98 -3.06 -3.59 -9.94
CA ASP A 98 -4.03 -2.64 -9.39
C ASP A 98 -4.70 -1.85 -10.50
N TYR A 99 -6.00 -2.08 -10.67
CA TYR A 99 -6.77 -1.32 -11.64
C TYR A 99 -7.08 0.10 -11.13
N GLY A 100 -7.05 1.07 -12.07
CA GLY A 100 -7.41 2.46 -11.78
C GLY A 100 -6.32 3.29 -11.12
N ARG A 101 -5.12 2.75 -10.92
CA ARG A 101 -3.96 3.48 -10.40
C ARG A 101 -2.66 2.93 -10.97
N ASN A 102 -1.69 3.79 -11.25
CA ASN A 102 -0.38 3.37 -11.74
C ASN A 102 0.64 3.23 -10.62
N TYR A 103 0.48 4.02 -9.56
CA TYR A 103 1.39 4.08 -8.43
C TYR A 103 0.61 4.05 -7.11
N ALA A 104 1.24 3.48 -6.10
CA ALA A 104 0.79 3.53 -4.71
C ALA A 104 1.91 4.11 -3.86
N ILE A 105 1.60 5.11 -3.05
CA ILE A 105 2.50 5.60 -1.99
C ILE A 105 2.07 4.89 -0.72
N ASN A 106 2.97 4.09 -0.17
CA ASN A 106 2.68 3.23 0.96
C ASN A 106 3.55 3.58 2.18
N TYR A 107 2.99 3.32 3.36
CA TYR A 107 3.69 3.35 4.62
C TYR A 107 3.41 2.05 5.37
N ILE A 108 4.42 1.22 5.59
CA ILE A 108 4.27 -0.04 6.31
C ILE A 108 4.33 0.24 7.81
N ILE A 109 3.25 -0.09 8.53
CA ILE A 109 3.20 -0.04 10.00
C ILE A 109 3.78 -1.33 10.56
N GLU A 110 3.35 -2.50 10.02
CA GLU A 110 3.79 -3.83 10.42
C GLU A 110 4.13 -4.64 9.15
N THR A 111 5.29 -5.24 9.09
CA THR A 111 5.72 -6.00 7.88
C THR A 111 5.04 -7.35 7.74
N GLY A 112 4.62 -7.98 8.83
CA GLY A 112 4.12 -9.37 8.82
C GLY A 112 5.21 -10.43 9.03
N GLY A 113 6.43 -10.00 9.35
CA GLY A 113 7.57 -10.89 9.63
C GLY A 113 8.91 -10.37 9.11
N ASP A 114 10.01 -11.01 9.52
CA ASP A 114 11.38 -10.48 9.28
C ASP A 114 11.84 -10.60 7.82
N ASN A 115 11.24 -11.50 7.02
CA ASN A 115 11.66 -11.80 5.66
C ASN A 115 10.57 -11.51 4.62
N VAL A 116 9.65 -10.62 4.95
CA VAL A 116 8.60 -10.22 4.01
C VAL A 116 9.20 -9.35 2.91
N LYS A 117 8.89 -9.71 1.67
CA LYS A 117 9.34 -9.00 0.48
C LYS A 117 8.16 -8.67 -0.42
N THR A 118 8.21 -7.51 -1.05
CA THR A 118 7.40 -7.20 -2.23
C THR A 118 8.19 -7.61 -3.45
N PHE A 119 7.52 -8.21 -4.43
CA PHE A 119 8.15 -8.67 -5.66
C PHE A 119 7.33 -8.28 -6.88
N TRP A 120 8.00 -8.20 -8.02
CA TRP A 120 7.38 -7.96 -9.33
C TRP A 120 7.72 -9.10 -10.26
N THR A 121 6.77 -9.43 -11.13
CA THR A 121 6.96 -10.47 -12.16
C THR A 121 6.95 -9.85 -13.54
N GLY A 122 7.50 -10.60 -14.50
CA GLY A 122 7.40 -10.27 -15.91
C GLY A 122 5.96 -10.43 -16.45
N ASP A 123 5.82 -10.26 -17.76
CA ASP A 123 4.53 -10.35 -18.45
C ASP A 123 3.91 -11.75 -18.37
N ASP A 124 4.72 -12.77 -18.08
CA ASP A 124 4.29 -14.15 -17.86
C ASP A 124 3.60 -14.35 -16.50
N ASN A 125 3.59 -13.32 -15.64
CA ASN A 125 3.06 -13.35 -14.28
C ASN A 125 3.67 -14.43 -13.37
N THR A 126 4.82 -14.98 -13.70
CA THR A 126 5.48 -16.07 -12.97
C THR A 126 6.94 -15.80 -12.67
N THR A 127 7.68 -15.27 -13.64
CA THR A 127 9.11 -15.01 -13.48
C THR A 127 9.33 -13.77 -12.66
N VAL A 128 9.89 -13.90 -11.46
CA VAL A 128 10.26 -12.77 -10.59
C VAL A 128 11.42 -11.99 -11.24
N ILE A 129 11.18 -10.72 -11.52
CA ILE A 129 12.16 -9.81 -12.15
C ILE A 129 12.79 -8.83 -11.15
N GLU A 130 12.09 -8.56 -10.05
CA GLU A 130 12.58 -7.67 -8.99
C GLU A 130 11.94 -8.09 -7.66
N GLU A 131 12.71 -8.06 -6.58
CA GLU A 131 12.18 -8.22 -5.23
C GLU A 131 12.88 -7.25 -4.26
N VAL A 132 12.15 -6.76 -3.28
CA VAL A 132 12.66 -5.83 -2.28
C VAL A 132 12.07 -6.13 -0.90
N LYS A 133 12.94 -6.10 0.12
CA LYS A 133 12.53 -6.04 1.52
C LYS A 133 12.28 -4.59 1.91
N ILE A 134 11.03 -4.25 2.19
CA ILE A 134 10.63 -2.89 2.52
C ILE A 134 10.65 -2.72 4.03
N GLU A 135 11.33 -1.68 4.50
CA GLU A 135 11.44 -1.34 5.91
C GLU A 135 10.12 -0.77 6.47
N GLU A 136 9.84 -1.10 7.72
CA GLU A 136 8.75 -0.46 8.49
C GLU A 136 9.01 1.02 8.69
N ARG A 137 7.91 1.76 8.86
CA ARG A 137 7.90 3.17 9.21
C ARG A 137 8.69 4.06 8.25
N ARG A 138 8.64 3.68 6.95
CA ARG A 138 9.17 4.47 5.84
C ARG A 138 8.16 4.55 4.71
N TRP A 139 7.97 5.78 4.22
CA TRP A 139 7.19 6.00 3.01
C TRP A 139 7.96 5.49 1.79
N HIS A 140 7.24 4.89 0.87
CA HIS A 140 7.79 4.41 -0.38
C HIS A 140 6.75 4.44 -1.48
N VAL A 141 7.18 4.53 -2.72
CA VAL A 141 6.35 4.43 -3.90
C VAL A 141 6.56 3.08 -4.57
N LEU A 142 5.45 2.49 -5.01
CA LEU A 142 5.40 1.25 -5.78
C LEU A 142 4.74 1.51 -7.11
N LYS A 143 5.30 0.96 -8.20
CA LYS A 143 4.61 0.82 -9.47
C LYS A 143 3.70 -0.41 -9.39
N VAL A 144 2.41 -0.21 -9.59
CA VAL A 144 1.38 -1.24 -9.38
C VAL A 144 0.53 -1.54 -10.63
N ASN A 145 0.71 -0.75 -11.68
CA ASN A 145 0.08 -0.95 -12.99
C ASN A 145 0.99 -0.35 -14.09
N PRO A 146 1.19 -1.03 -15.22
CA PRO A 146 0.66 -2.36 -15.64
C PRO A 146 1.49 -3.54 -15.10
N THR A 147 2.31 -3.35 -14.08
CA THR A 147 3.27 -4.35 -13.60
C THR A 147 2.63 -5.28 -12.58
N TRP A 148 2.72 -6.59 -12.82
CA TRP A 148 2.32 -7.60 -11.85
C TRP A 148 3.19 -7.54 -10.61
N HIS A 149 2.56 -7.51 -9.43
CA HIS A 149 3.28 -7.47 -8.16
C HIS A 149 2.57 -8.30 -7.09
N GLY A 150 3.32 -8.67 -6.06
CA GLY A 150 2.81 -9.45 -4.93
C GLY A 150 3.70 -9.30 -3.70
N VAL A 151 3.35 -10.02 -2.64
CA VAL A 151 4.11 -10.03 -1.38
C VAL A 151 4.34 -11.46 -0.95
N THR A 152 5.55 -11.77 -0.48
CA THR A 152 5.91 -13.11 0.02
C THR A 152 6.50 -13.03 1.42
N GLY A 153 6.48 -14.17 2.13
CA GLY A 153 7.14 -14.32 3.43
C GLY A 153 6.34 -13.85 4.64
N ILE A 154 5.03 -13.59 4.51
CA ILE A 154 4.16 -13.28 5.66
C ILE A 154 4.13 -14.48 6.59
N LYS A 155 4.51 -14.29 7.87
CA LYS A 155 4.58 -15.35 8.87
C LYS A 155 3.21 -15.65 9.48
N LEU A 156 2.99 -16.90 9.84
CA LEU A 156 1.78 -17.36 10.53
C LEU A 156 1.53 -16.53 11.80
N GLY A 157 0.31 -16.03 11.96
CA GLY A 157 -0.13 -15.22 13.09
C GLY A 157 0.46 -13.81 13.16
N LYS A 158 1.24 -13.38 12.14
CA LYS A 158 1.77 -12.00 12.06
C LYS A 158 0.89 -11.13 11.20
N LEU A 159 0.68 -9.90 11.66
CA LEU A 159 -0.02 -8.84 10.94
C LEU A 159 0.95 -8.14 9.99
N ARG A 160 0.53 -7.95 8.74
CA ARG A 160 1.08 -6.95 7.85
C ARG A 160 0.06 -5.83 7.71
N SER A 161 0.43 -4.60 8.01
CA SER A 161 -0.45 -3.44 7.96
C SER A 161 0.19 -2.30 7.18
N ILE A 162 -0.56 -1.74 6.23
CA ILE A 162 -0.05 -0.75 5.28
C ILE A 162 -1.07 0.37 5.13
N ILE A 163 -0.63 1.62 5.31
CA ILE A 163 -1.37 2.79 4.82
C ILE A 163 -1.03 2.96 3.34
N SER A 164 -2.06 3.10 2.51
CA SER A 164 -1.90 3.33 1.07
C SER A 164 -2.55 4.65 0.64
N ILE A 165 -1.80 5.43 -0.13
CA ILE A 165 -2.26 6.58 -0.90
C ILE A 165 -2.22 6.15 -2.37
N CYS A 166 -3.38 6.07 -3.00
CA CYS A 166 -3.53 5.56 -4.36
C CYS A 166 -3.58 6.71 -5.36
N LEU A 167 -2.69 6.69 -6.35
CA LEU A 167 -2.59 7.71 -7.38
C LEU A 167 -3.02 7.15 -8.74
N SER A 168 -4.10 7.67 -9.30
CA SER A 168 -4.51 7.36 -10.67
C SER A 168 -3.73 8.23 -11.68
N PRO A 169 -3.68 7.84 -12.99
CA PRO A 169 -3.12 8.70 -14.02
C PRO A 169 -3.78 10.09 -14.08
N THR A 170 -5.10 10.14 -13.94
CA THR A 170 -5.86 11.40 -13.93
C THR A 170 -5.50 12.28 -12.73
N ASP A 171 -5.25 11.66 -11.56
CA ASP A 171 -4.78 12.39 -10.40
C ASP A 171 -3.42 13.04 -10.66
N LEU A 172 -2.49 12.28 -11.26
CA LEU A 172 -1.16 12.80 -11.59
C LEU A 172 -1.18 13.95 -12.60
N GLU A 173 -2.09 13.92 -13.56
CA GLU A 173 -2.28 15.00 -14.54
C GLU A 173 -2.90 16.25 -13.91
N ASN A 174 -3.88 16.05 -13.02
CA ASN A 174 -4.61 17.13 -12.34
C ASN A 174 -3.84 17.70 -11.15
N PHE A 175 -2.88 16.94 -10.59
CA PHE A 175 -2.05 17.41 -9.48
C PHE A 175 -0.78 18.07 -10.01
N ASN A 176 -0.58 19.27 -9.56
CA ASN A 176 0.70 19.94 -9.72
C ASN A 176 1.71 19.33 -8.75
N ALA A 177 2.04 18.04 -9.00
CA ALA A 177 3.02 17.32 -8.19
C ALA A 177 4.33 18.12 -8.18
N THR A 178 4.94 18.26 -7.03
CA THR A 178 6.27 18.87 -6.92
C THR A 178 7.25 18.12 -7.81
N GLU A 179 8.31 18.77 -8.24
CA GLU A 179 9.36 18.18 -9.05
C GLU A 179 9.93 16.90 -8.43
N TYR A 180 10.02 16.86 -7.10
CA TYR A 180 10.43 15.68 -6.34
C TYR A 180 9.55 14.46 -6.63
N PHE A 181 8.23 14.60 -6.52
CA PHE A 181 7.31 13.49 -6.81
C PHE A 181 7.32 13.10 -8.29
N ARG A 182 7.45 14.08 -9.21
CA ARG A 182 7.57 13.80 -10.64
C ARG A 182 8.83 13.00 -10.97
N SER A 183 9.93 13.26 -10.27
CA SER A 183 11.20 12.51 -10.50
C SER A 183 11.13 11.07 -9.98
N LEU A 184 10.15 10.73 -9.14
CA LEU A 184 9.97 9.40 -8.56
C LEU A 184 8.99 8.52 -9.37
N LEU A 185 8.13 9.16 -10.17
CA LEU A 185 7.11 8.53 -10.99
C LEU A 185 7.58 8.34 -12.43
#